data_6db41f6e44d6370814b36b6d4988b753
#
_entry.id   6db41f6e44d6370814b36b6d4988b753
#
_cell.length_a   1.000
_cell.length_b   1.000
_cell.length_c   1.000
_cell.angle_alpha   90.00
_cell.angle_beta   90.00
_cell.angle_gamma   90.00
#
_symmetry.space_group_name_H-M   'P 1'
#
loop_
_entity.id
_entity.type
_entity.pdbx_description
1 polymer ?
#
loop_
_entity_poly.entity_id
_entity_poly.type
_entity_poly.pdbx_seq_one_letter_code
_entity_poly.pdbx_strand_id
1 'polypeptide(L)'
;EQLPEDWRRFFLSPELTVQSVSGDNNVSGATLKKQAAVIQLINAWRTQGHLRAKLDPLGLNPPADVPSLQPGFWGLSEEDLLQEFSVTFGAHTTQMPLKQLLNLLEQAWAGSQAYELAHLENREEINWLLSRIESSNAPQADVQTCIARFEKLMAAETLERYLHTRYVGQKRFSLEGGESAIPALDTLTKRLRAQGVEEMVIGMAHRGRLNVLVNLLNKDPAQLFAEFEGKQTIGSGSGDVKYHMGYSSNLETPAGSLHVALAYNPSHLEIVNPVVLGQVRARQERRGEDGQAKVVGVLIHGDSALGGLGVNQTTFNLSQTQGYGTGGTLHLVINNQIGFTTSRLQDMRSSRYCTDIAKMVAAPIIHVNGDDVDAVCQVMELACEWRDTFRRDIIIDICCFRKHSGCSPWYARPLW
;
A
#
# COMPACT_ATOMS: atom_id res chain seq x y z
N GLU A 1 23.22 44.20 -14.91
CA GLU A 1 23.88 43.62 -13.73
C GLU A 1 24.75 42.48 -14.20
N GLN A 2 26.08 42.58 -13.96
CA GLN A 2 27.02 41.60 -14.48
C GLN A 2 27.16 40.46 -13.48
N LEU A 3 26.86 39.23 -13.91
CA LEU A 3 27.19 38.02 -13.17
C LEU A 3 28.69 37.94 -12.88
N PRO A 4 29.12 37.53 -11.68
CA PRO A 4 30.50 37.26 -11.35
C PRO A 4 31.16 36.33 -12.37
N GLU A 5 32.43 36.52 -12.63
CA GLU A 5 33.18 35.87 -13.72
C GLU A 5 33.22 34.34 -13.57
N ASP A 6 33.21 33.81 -12.33
CA ASP A 6 33.16 32.42 -12.01
C ASP A 6 31.80 31.76 -12.43
N TRP A 7 30.70 32.49 -12.33
CA TRP A 7 29.39 32.07 -12.78
C TRP A 7 29.26 32.10 -14.30
N ARG A 8 29.93 33.05 -14.98
CA ARG A 8 30.00 33.05 -16.44
C ARG A 8 30.75 31.83 -16.97
N ARG A 9 31.86 31.42 -16.34
CA ARG A 9 32.58 30.20 -16.69
C ARG A 9 31.72 28.97 -16.54
N PHE A 10 30.94 28.86 -15.47
CA PHE A 10 30.06 27.74 -15.24
C PHE A 10 28.96 27.59 -16.32
N PHE A 11 28.38 28.71 -16.78
CA PHE A 11 27.32 28.67 -17.80
C PHE A 11 27.82 28.73 -19.26
N LEU A 12 29.05 29.12 -19.50
CA LEU A 12 29.63 29.26 -20.84
C LEU A 12 30.62 28.15 -21.20
N SER A 13 30.89 27.20 -20.32
CA SER A 13 31.69 26.01 -20.62
C SER A 13 30.75 24.85 -21.04
N PRO A 14 30.58 24.62 -22.36
CA PRO A 14 29.82 23.44 -22.83
C PRO A 14 30.67 22.17 -22.81
N GLU A 15 31.83 22.17 -22.20
CA GLU A 15 32.70 21.00 -22.09
C GLU A 15 32.63 20.44 -20.66
N LEU A 16 31.66 19.55 -20.41
CA LEU A 16 31.86 18.46 -19.49
C LEU A 16 33.04 17.66 -20.08
N THR A 17 34.27 18.01 -19.71
CA THR A 17 35.43 17.18 -19.97
C THR A 17 35.23 15.91 -19.14
N VAL A 18 34.65 14.89 -19.75
CA VAL A 18 34.79 13.52 -19.30
C VAL A 18 36.28 13.25 -19.36
N GLN A 19 36.97 13.28 -18.22
CA GLN A 19 38.35 12.76 -18.15
C GLN A 19 38.29 11.34 -18.69
N SER A 20 38.86 11.13 -19.86
CA SER A 20 39.06 9.81 -20.44
C SER A 20 39.92 9.02 -19.47
N VAL A 21 39.25 8.11 -18.73
CA VAL A 21 39.95 7.00 -18.13
C VAL A 21 40.45 6.17 -19.32
N SER A 22 41.73 6.23 -19.56
CA SER A 22 42.46 5.45 -20.58
C SER A 22 42.48 3.99 -20.13
N GLY A 23 41.39 3.28 -20.45
CA GLY A 23 41.32 1.83 -20.53
C GLY A 23 40.88 1.53 -21.94
N ASP A 24 41.67 0.71 -22.62
CA ASP A 24 41.42 0.21 -23.98
C ASP A 24 40.05 -0.46 -24.10
N ASN A 25 39.01 0.32 -24.42
CA ASN A 25 37.79 -0.20 -25.00
C ASN A 25 37.24 0.86 -25.95
N ASN A 26 37.38 0.57 -27.24
CA ASN A 26 36.85 1.33 -28.37
C ASN A 26 35.32 1.18 -28.40
N VAL A 27 34.63 1.70 -27.35
CA VAL A 27 33.14 1.73 -27.30
C VAL A 27 32.70 2.83 -28.25
N SER A 28 32.01 2.49 -29.34
CA SER A 28 31.53 3.46 -30.31
C SER A 28 30.59 4.47 -29.63
N GLY A 29 30.64 5.72 -30.07
CA GLY A 29 29.72 6.75 -29.52
C GLY A 29 28.23 6.37 -29.67
N ALA A 30 27.90 5.52 -30.64
CA ALA A 30 26.56 4.95 -30.83
C ALA A 30 26.19 3.98 -29.69
N THR A 31 27.11 3.12 -29.27
CA THR A 31 26.90 2.18 -28.15
C THR A 31 26.70 2.92 -26.83
N LEU A 32 27.46 3.99 -26.57
CA LEU A 32 27.29 4.82 -25.37
C LEU A 32 25.91 5.49 -25.35
N LYS A 33 25.42 6.00 -26.49
CA LYS A 33 24.08 6.60 -26.59
C LYS A 33 22.99 5.58 -26.29
N LYS A 34 23.09 4.36 -26.82
CA LYS A 34 22.12 3.28 -26.55
C LYS A 34 22.16 2.86 -25.08
N GLN A 35 23.33 2.74 -24.48
CA GLN A 35 23.47 2.44 -23.05
C GLN A 35 22.81 3.53 -22.18
N ALA A 36 22.99 4.81 -22.51
CA ALA A 36 22.31 5.90 -21.83
C ALA A 36 20.78 5.84 -22.01
N ALA A 37 20.29 5.49 -23.20
CA ALA A 37 18.87 5.30 -23.48
C ALA A 37 18.26 4.20 -22.64
N VAL A 38 18.97 3.07 -22.46
CA VAL A 38 18.52 1.97 -21.58
C VAL A 38 18.42 2.42 -20.12
N ILE A 39 19.38 3.21 -19.62
CA ILE A 39 19.33 3.77 -18.26
C ILE A 39 18.10 4.69 -18.10
N GLN A 40 17.81 5.54 -19.09
CA GLN A 40 16.63 6.40 -19.08
C GLN A 40 15.33 5.60 -19.11
N LEU A 41 15.29 4.53 -19.88
CA LEU A 41 14.15 3.61 -19.95
C LEU A 41 13.90 2.93 -18.58
N ILE A 42 14.93 2.44 -17.89
CA ILE A 42 14.82 1.88 -16.54
C ILE A 42 14.26 2.93 -15.58
N ASN A 43 14.76 4.16 -15.60
CA ASN A 43 14.29 5.24 -14.76
C ASN A 43 12.83 5.61 -15.08
N ALA A 44 12.42 5.59 -16.34
CA ALA A 44 11.04 5.78 -16.74
C ALA A 44 10.12 4.71 -16.13
N TRP A 45 10.51 3.43 -16.16
CA TRP A 45 9.76 2.36 -15.54
C TRP A 45 9.66 2.53 -14.02
N ARG A 46 10.73 2.88 -13.33
CA ARG A 46 10.75 3.14 -11.88
C ARG A 46 9.88 4.31 -11.45
N THR A 47 9.68 5.29 -12.32
CA THR A 47 8.89 6.50 -12.02
C THR A 47 7.46 6.47 -12.55
N GLN A 48 7.19 5.74 -13.64
CA GLN A 48 5.91 5.78 -14.35
C GLN A 48 5.30 4.38 -14.58
N GLY A 49 5.99 3.28 -14.21
CA GLY A 49 5.49 1.92 -14.41
C GLY A 49 4.12 1.69 -13.76
N HIS A 50 3.87 2.32 -12.59
CA HIS A 50 2.59 2.26 -11.89
C HIS A 50 1.39 2.72 -12.76
N LEU A 51 1.61 3.56 -13.77
CA LEU A 51 0.56 4.03 -14.67
C LEU A 51 0.06 2.92 -15.62
N ARG A 52 0.90 1.92 -15.87
CA ARG A 52 0.63 0.77 -16.74
C ARG A 52 0.20 -0.49 -15.98
N ALA A 53 0.20 -0.44 -14.66
CA ALA A 53 -0.11 -1.60 -13.82
C ALA A 53 -1.58 -2.04 -13.93
N LYS A 54 -1.81 -3.34 -13.77
CA LYS A 54 -3.14 -3.98 -13.86
C LYS A 54 -3.81 -3.99 -12.49
N LEU A 55 -4.19 -2.82 -12.01
CA LEU A 55 -4.67 -2.63 -10.64
C LEU A 55 -6.19 -2.77 -10.49
N ASP A 56 -6.97 -2.51 -11.54
CA ASP A 56 -8.43 -2.57 -11.46
C ASP A 56 -8.95 -4.02 -11.60
N PRO A 57 -9.54 -4.62 -10.53
CA PRO A 57 -10.06 -5.97 -10.59
C PRO A 57 -11.15 -6.19 -11.65
N LEU A 58 -11.93 -5.15 -11.92
CA LEU A 58 -13.03 -5.23 -12.90
C LEU A 58 -12.59 -4.92 -14.33
N GLY A 59 -11.34 -4.43 -14.52
CA GLY A 59 -10.82 -4.07 -15.84
C GLY A 59 -11.55 -2.90 -16.52
N LEU A 60 -12.30 -2.09 -15.77
CA LEU A 60 -13.06 -0.94 -16.27
C LEU A 60 -12.15 0.25 -16.60
N ASN A 61 -11.01 0.33 -15.91
CA ASN A 61 -9.99 1.34 -16.11
C ASN A 61 -8.74 0.67 -16.72
N PRO A 62 -8.62 0.63 -18.07
CA PRO A 62 -7.46 0.00 -18.70
C PRO A 62 -6.17 0.75 -18.34
N PRO A 63 -5.02 0.03 -18.30
CA PRO A 63 -3.73 0.64 -18.11
C PRO A 63 -3.47 1.79 -19.10
N ALA A 64 -2.82 2.84 -18.63
CA ALA A 64 -2.51 4.00 -19.48
C ALA A 64 -1.47 3.63 -20.56
N ASP A 65 -1.58 4.23 -21.73
CA ASP A 65 -0.49 4.26 -22.69
C ASP A 65 0.53 5.30 -22.24
N VAL A 66 1.76 4.85 -21.98
CA VAL A 66 2.86 5.67 -21.47
C VAL A 66 4.02 5.58 -22.44
N PRO A 67 4.19 6.54 -23.36
CA PRO A 67 5.22 6.48 -24.41
C PRO A 67 6.64 6.29 -23.89
N SER A 68 6.99 6.91 -22.75
CA SER A 68 8.32 6.80 -22.13
C SER A 68 8.68 5.39 -21.64
N LEU A 69 7.73 4.47 -21.53
CA LEU A 69 7.99 3.05 -21.21
C LEU A 69 8.30 2.22 -22.44
N GLN A 70 8.19 2.81 -23.64
CA GLN A 70 8.50 2.13 -24.90
C GLN A 70 9.96 2.39 -25.31
N PRO A 71 10.72 1.35 -25.74
CA PRO A 71 12.11 1.52 -26.19
C PRO A 71 12.28 2.55 -27.30
N GLY A 72 11.33 2.58 -28.25
CA GLY A 72 11.34 3.52 -29.38
C GLY A 72 11.34 5.00 -29.00
N PHE A 73 10.74 5.35 -27.84
CA PHE A 73 10.77 6.72 -27.32
C PHE A 73 12.20 7.19 -27.03
N TRP A 74 13.07 6.28 -26.65
CA TRP A 74 14.47 6.54 -26.32
C TRP A 74 15.42 6.28 -27.50
N GLY A 75 14.88 6.03 -28.72
CA GLY A 75 15.65 5.77 -29.92
C GLY A 75 16.27 4.36 -29.98
N LEU A 76 15.74 3.41 -29.20
CA LEU A 76 16.06 2.00 -29.27
C LEU A 76 15.15 1.30 -30.29
N SER A 77 15.72 0.52 -31.18
CA SER A 77 15.02 -0.17 -32.28
C SER A 77 14.74 -1.65 -31.95
N GLU A 78 13.98 -2.32 -32.79
CA GLU A 78 13.78 -3.78 -32.74
C GLU A 78 15.09 -4.57 -32.78
N GLU A 79 16.11 -4.07 -33.52
CA GLU A 79 17.41 -4.69 -33.59
C GLU A 79 18.17 -4.68 -32.25
N ASP A 80 17.87 -3.72 -31.39
CA ASP A 80 18.47 -3.58 -30.06
C ASP A 80 17.91 -4.57 -29.03
N LEU A 81 16.76 -5.21 -29.31
CA LEU A 81 16.12 -6.10 -28.35
C LEU A 81 16.98 -7.30 -27.96
N LEU A 82 17.83 -7.76 -28.87
CA LEU A 82 18.78 -8.88 -28.65
C LEU A 82 20.16 -8.41 -28.19
N GLN A 83 20.43 -7.12 -28.24
CA GLN A 83 21.70 -6.57 -27.80
C GLN A 83 21.78 -6.58 -26.26
N GLU A 84 22.97 -6.96 -25.75
CA GLU A 84 23.25 -6.93 -24.31
C GLU A 84 23.65 -5.51 -23.85
N PHE A 85 23.10 -5.13 -22.71
CA PHE A 85 23.39 -3.86 -22.04
C PHE A 85 23.79 -4.10 -20.59
N SER A 86 24.66 -3.22 -20.07
CA SER A 86 24.98 -3.21 -18.66
C SER A 86 23.83 -2.56 -17.88
N VAL A 87 23.18 -3.32 -17.03
CA VAL A 87 21.99 -2.86 -16.29
C VAL A 87 22.15 -3.12 -14.81
N THR A 88 21.69 -2.17 -13.99
CA THR A 88 21.53 -2.36 -12.55
C THR A 88 20.05 -2.60 -12.27
N PHE A 89 19.72 -3.84 -11.92
CA PHE A 89 18.38 -4.27 -11.57
C PHE A 89 18.41 -4.85 -10.15
N GLY A 90 17.62 -4.25 -9.26
CA GLY A 90 17.72 -4.50 -7.83
C GLY A 90 19.09 -4.12 -7.26
N ALA A 91 19.74 -5.07 -6.59
CA ALA A 91 21.05 -4.88 -5.97
C ALA A 91 22.24 -5.25 -6.89
N HIS A 92 21.98 -5.76 -8.10
CA HIS A 92 23.01 -6.38 -8.94
C HIS A 92 23.16 -5.65 -10.28
N THR A 93 24.41 -5.47 -10.70
CA THR A 93 24.75 -5.03 -12.06
C THR A 93 25.12 -6.26 -12.89
N THR A 94 24.47 -6.43 -14.02
CA THR A 94 24.68 -7.56 -14.92
C THR A 94 24.56 -7.14 -16.37
N GLN A 95 25.04 -7.99 -17.29
CA GLN A 95 24.78 -7.87 -18.71
C GLN A 95 23.54 -8.71 -19.07
N MET A 96 22.59 -8.10 -19.76
CA MET A 96 21.42 -8.83 -20.25
C MET A 96 20.85 -8.22 -21.53
N PRO A 97 20.16 -9.01 -22.37
CA PRO A 97 19.46 -8.53 -23.54
C PRO A 97 18.33 -7.54 -23.16
N LEU A 98 18.15 -6.48 -23.97
CA LEU A 98 17.08 -5.50 -23.74
C LEU A 98 15.69 -6.15 -23.62
N LYS A 99 15.40 -7.18 -24.42
CA LYS A 99 14.11 -7.91 -24.33
C LYS A 99 13.91 -8.56 -22.97
N GLN A 100 14.95 -9.12 -22.37
CA GLN A 100 14.87 -9.70 -21.03
C GLN A 100 14.64 -8.62 -19.98
N LEU A 101 15.36 -7.52 -20.08
CA LEU A 101 15.17 -6.37 -19.19
C LEU A 101 13.74 -5.84 -19.22
N LEU A 102 13.16 -5.66 -20.42
CA LEU A 102 11.77 -5.19 -20.56
C LEU A 102 10.78 -6.11 -19.86
N ASN A 103 10.93 -7.43 -19.99
CA ASN A 103 10.07 -8.40 -19.30
C ASN A 103 10.19 -8.27 -17.76
N LEU A 104 11.42 -8.12 -17.25
CA LEU A 104 11.65 -7.93 -15.82
C LEU A 104 11.06 -6.61 -15.31
N LEU A 105 11.22 -5.53 -16.07
CA LEU A 105 10.64 -4.23 -15.73
C LEU A 105 9.11 -4.27 -15.72
N GLU A 106 8.50 -4.90 -16.72
CA GLU A 106 7.04 -5.04 -16.78
C GLU A 106 6.51 -5.87 -15.61
N GLN A 107 7.16 -6.98 -15.27
CA GLN A 107 6.79 -7.82 -14.13
C GLN A 107 6.92 -7.09 -12.80
N ALA A 108 8.01 -6.36 -12.58
CA ALA A 108 8.28 -5.68 -11.32
C ALA A 108 7.42 -4.42 -11.12
N TRP A 109 7.11 -3.68 -12.20
CA TRP A 109 6.55 -2.33 -12.10
C TRP A 109 5.12 -2.16 -12.64
N ALA A 110 4.61 -3.12 -13.41
CA ALA A 110 3.32 -3.03 -14.09
C ALA A 110 2.48 -4.31 -14.02
N GLY A 111 2.74 -5.17 -13.05
CA GLY A 111 1.95 -6.36 -12.75
C GLY A 111 0.66 -6.04 -11.99
N SER A 112 0.27 -6.94 -11.10
CA SER A 112 -0.81 -6.73 -10.11
C SER A 112 -0.37 -5.87 -8.91
N GLN A 113 0.91 -5.54 -8.84
CA GLN A 113 1.53 -4.61 -7.88
C GLN A 113 2.17 -3.46 -8.63
N ALA A 114 2.18 -2.29 -8.01
CA ALA A 114 2.85 -1.10 -8.54
C ALA A 114 3.36 -0.21 -7.39
N TYR A 115 4.41 0.53 -7.68
CA TYR A 115 5.14 1.27 -6.64
C TYR A 115 5.35 2.71 -7.06
N GLU A 116 5.13 3.65 -6.14
CA GLU A 116 5.49 5.04 -6.30
C GLU A 116 6.63 5.38 -5.33
N LEU A 117 7.84 5.57 -5.86
CA LEU A 117 9.05 5.83 -5.09
C LEU A 117 9.73 7.14 -5.50
N ALA A 118 9.30 7.78 -6.59
CA ALA A 118 9.97 8.95 -7.18
C ALA A 118 9.99 10.19 -6.25
N HIS A 119 9.15 10.21 -5.22
CA HIS A 119 9.07 11.27 -4.21
C HIS A 119 9.95 11.00 -2.98
N LEU A 120 10.61 9.85 -2.91
CA LEU A 120 11.56 9.54 -1.83
C LEU A 120 12.88 10.24 -2.07
N GLU A 121 13.49 10.76 -1.01
CA GLU A 121 14.74 11.51 -1.07
C GLU A 121 15.95 10.70 -0.54
N ASN A 122 15.69 9.78 0.39
CA ASN A 122 16.74 8.99 1.01
C ASN A 122 17.19 7.85 0.09
N ARG A 123 18.45 7.89 -0.33
CA ARG A 123 19.02 6.91 -1.25
C ARG A 123 19.09 5.48 -0.67
N GLU A 124 19.30 5.35 0.64
CA GLU A 124 19.32 4.06 1.31
C GLU A 124 17.95 3.40 1.26
N GLU A 125 16.90 4.16 1.57
CA GLU A 125 15.50 3.74 1.49
C GLU A 125 15.12 3.30 0.07
N ILE A 126 15.48 4.11 -0.93
CA ILE A 126 15.22 3.81 -2.34
C ILE A 126 15.93 2.51 -2.76
N ASN A 127 17.22 2.38 -2.47
CA ASN A 127 17.99 1.18 -2.83
C ASN A 127 17.47 -0.07 -2.12
N TRP A 128 17.05 0.05 -0.88
CA TRP A 128 16.45 -1.03 -0.12
C TRP A 128 15.14 -1.52 -0.77
N LEU A 129 14.27 -0.61 -1.20
CA LEU A 129 13.03 -0.93 -1.91
C LEU A 129 13.33 -1.55 -3.29
N LEU A 130 14.21 -0.92 -4.08
CA LEU A 130 14.59 -1.45 -5.39
C LEU A 130 15.14 -2.87 -5.30
N SER A 131 15.96 -3.17 -4.29
CA SER A 131 16.53 -4.52 -4.11
C SER A 131 15.46 -5.60 -3.87
N ARG A 132 14.29 -5.24 -3.36
CA ARG A 132 13.16 -6.14 -3.11
C ARG A 132 12.18 -6.20 -4.26
N ILE A 133 11.84 -5.06 -4.83
CA ILE A 133 10.90 -4.94 -5.96
C ILE A 133 11.49 -5.59 -7.22
N GLU A 134 12.75 -5.33 -7.50
CA GLU A 134 13.45 -5.83 -8.67
C GLU A 134 14.17 -7.17 -8.40
N SER A 135 13.75 -7.89 -7.37
CA SER A 135 14.24 -9.24 -7.09
C SER A 135 13.51 -10.24 -7.98
N SER A 136 14.27 -11.00 -8.77
CA SER A 136 13.72 -12.09 -9.59
C SER A 136 13.24 -13.30 -8.77
N ASN A 137 13.44 -13.28 -7.46
CA ASN A 137 13.19 -14.38 -6.53
C ASN A 137 12.13 -14.05 -5.49
N ALA A 138 11.03 -13.37 -5.85
CA ALA A 138 9.91 -13.30 -4.93
C ALA A 138 9.45 -14.73 -4.60
N PRO A 139 9.54 -15.20 -3.34
CA PRO A 139 9.19 -16.55 -2.99
C PRO A 139 7.71 -16.78 -3.30
N GLN A 140 7.42 -17.78 -4.10
CA GLN A 140 6.04 -18.25 -4.28
C GLN A 140 5.56 -18.84 -2.94
N ALA A 141 4.32 -18.52 -2.57
CA ALA A 141 3.70 -19.10 -1.39
C ALA A 141 3.64 -20.62 -1.55
N ASP A 142 3.98 -21.35 -0.49
CA ASP A 142 3.78 -22.80 -0.47
C ASP A 142 2.28 -23.15 -0.40
N VAL A 143 1.97 -24.41 -0.64
CA VAL A 143 0.59 -24.90 -0.67
C VAL A 143 -0.15 -24.63 0.65
N GLN A 144 0.51 -24.78 1.80
CA GLN A 144 -0.11 -24.56 3.09
C GLN A 144 -0.44 -23.06 3.31
N THR A 145 0.45 -22.18 2.89
CA THR A 145 0.21 -20.73 2.90
C THR A 145 -0.96 -20.35 1.99
N CYS A 146 -1.03 -20.93 0.78
CA CYS A 146 -2.15 -20.70 -0.13
C CYS A 146 -3.48 -21.17 0.46
N ILE A 147 -3.51 -22.35 1.10
CA ILE A 147 -4.71 -22.88 1.79
C ILE A 147 -5.12 -21.92 2.91
N ALA A 148 -4.19 -21.49 3.76
CA ALA A 148 -4.50 -20.59 4.86
C ALA A 148 -5.05 -19.22 4.38
N ARG A 149 -4.50 -18.68 3.29
CA ARG A 149 -5.01 -17.44 2.65
C ARG A 149 -6.43 -17.67 2.10
N PHE A 150 -6.65 -18.81 1.44
CA PHE A 150 -7.96 -19.17 0.90
C PHE A 150 -9.01 -19.34 2.01
N GLU A 151 -8.69 -20.00 3.12
CA GLU A 151 -9.59 -20.15 4.28
C GLU A 151 -10.01 -18.78 4.84
N LYS A 152 -9.06 -17.82 4.95
CA LYS A 152 -9.36 -16.48 5.40
C LYS A 152 -10.24 -15.70 4.42
N LEU A 153 -9.99 -15.85 3.12
CA LEU A 153 -10.80 -15.25 2.07
C LEU A 153 -12.23 -15.80 2.10
N MET A 154 -12.39 -17.12 2.18
CA MET A 154 -13.68 -17.79 2.27
C MET A 154 -14.45 -17.41 3.53
N ALA A 155 -13.77 -17.27 4.67
CA ALA A 155 -14.39 -16.82 5.91
C ALA A 155 -14.92 -15.40 5.78
N ALA A 156 -14.14 -14.50 5.13
CA ALA A 156 -14.54 -13.12 4.87
C ALA A 156 -15.80 -13.05 3.98
N GLU A 157 -15.79 -13.75 2.85
CA GLU A 157 -16.92 -13.79 1.91
C GLU A 157 -18.16 -14.41 2.56
N THR A 158 -17.99 -15.52 3.28
CA THR A 158 -19.09 -16.24 3.93
C THR A 158 -19.81 -15.36 4.95
N LEU A 159 -19.08 -14.62 5.77
CA LEU A 159 -19.69 -13.69 6.73
C LEU A 159 -20.49 -12.59 6.02
N GLU A 160 -19.91 -11.94 5.00
CA GLU A 160 -20.60 -10.89 4.25
C GLU A 160 -21.86 -11.42 3.57
N ARG A 161 -21.78 -12.56 2.94
CA ARG A 161 -22.90 -13.22 2.27
C ARG A 161 -24.01 -13.63 3.26
N TYR A 162 -23.64 -14.14 4.44
CA TYR A 162 -24.59 -14.45 5.50
C TYR A 162 -25.31 -13.18 5.98
N LEU A 163 -24.57 -12.12 6.28
CA LEU A 163 -25.14 -10.84 6.71
C LEU A 163 -26.03 -10.23 5.62
N HIS A 164 -25.66 -10.37 4.36
CA HIS A 164 -26.45 -9.87 3.22
C HIS A 164 -27.80 -10.56 3.12
N THR A 165 -27.82 -11.88 3.27
CA THR A 165 -29.03 -12.69 3.10
C THR A 165 -29.93 -12.67 4.34
N ARG A 166 -29.35 -12.66 5.54
CA ARG A 166 -30.09 -12.75 6.79
C ARG A 166 -30.64 -11.41 7.28
N TYR A 167 -29.89 -10.33 7.08
CA TYR A 167 -30.20 -8.99 7.59
C TYR A 167 -30.40 -8.00 6.45
N VAL A 168 -31.36 -8.29 5.58
CA VAL A 168 -31.68 -7.49 4.39
C VAL A 168 -32.04 -6.06 4.80
N GLY A 169 -31.47 -5.06 4.11
CA GLY A 169 -31.74 -3.64 4.33
C GLY A 169 -31.06 -3.03 5.56
N GLN A 170 -30.39 -3.81 6.39
CA GLN A 170 -29.62 -3.26 7.51
C GLN A 170 -28.29 -2.70 7.05
N LYS A 171 -27.92 -1.56 7.63
CA LYS A 171 -26.65 -0.88 7.35
C LYS A 171 -25.50 -1.70 7.95
N ARG A 172 -24.52 -2.11 7.12
CA ARG A 172 -23.42 -2.98 7.56
C ARG A 172 -22.04 -2.57 7.04
N PHE A 173 -21.97 -1.64 6.08
CA PHE A 173 -20.70 -1.22 5.43
C PHE A 173 -19.84 -2.41 5.01
N SER A 174 -20.41 -3.23 4.14
CA SER A 174 -19.85 -4.48 3.64
C SER A 174 -18.43 -4.35 3.10
N LEU A 175 -17.63 -5.40 3.31
CA LEU A 175 -16.30 -5.57 2.73
C LEU A 175 -16.35 -6.20 1.33
N GLU A 176 -17.52 -6.58 0.84
CA GLU A 176 -17.70 -7.28 -0.44
C GLU A 176 -17.04 -6.54 -1.60
N GLY A 177 -16.14 -7.24 -2.29
CA GLY A 177 -15.23 -6.73 -3.31
C GLY A 177 -13.84 -6.33 -2.80
N GLY A 178 -13.60 -6.43 -1.50
CA GLY A 178 -12.31 -6.16 -0.85
C GLY A 178 -11.94 -7.21 0.20
N GLU A 179 -12.45 -8.44 0.06
CA GLU A 179 -12.29 -9.54 1.02
C GLU A 179 -10.83 -9.90 1.29
N SER A 180 -9.93 -9.65 0.32
CA SER A 180 -8.48 -9.84 0.46
C SER A 180 -7.85 -9.03 1.59
N ALA A 181 -8.53 -7.99 2.09
CA ALA A 181 -8.09 -7.25 3.29
C ALA A 181 -7.99 -8.17 4.53
N ILE A 182 -8.75 -9.26 4.62
CA ILE A 182 -8.70 -10.18 5.76
C ILE A 182 -7.44 -11.06 5.73
N PRO A 183 -7.10 -11.80 4.66
CA PRO A 183 -5.81 -12.50 4.58
C PRO A 183 -4.61 -11.53 4.63
N ALA A 184 -4.75 -10.29 4.13
CA ALA A 184 -3.74 -9.25 4.28
C ALA A 184 -3.45 -8.93 5.75
N LEU A 185 -4.48 -8.66 6.55
CA LEU A 185 -4.35 -8.36 7.98
C LEU A 185 -3.86 -9.57 8.79
N ASP A 186 -4.26 -10.79 8.42
CA ASP A 186 -3.75 -12.02 9.02
C ASP A 186 -2.23 -12.18 8.77
N THR A 187 -1.79 -11.96 7.52
CA THR A 187 -0.38 -11.96 7.14
C THR A 187 0.41 -10.90 7.92
N LEU A 188 -0.11 -9.67 7.96
CA LEU A 188 0.48 -8.57 8.72
C LEU A 188 0.63 -8.91 10.20
N THR A 189 -0.41 -9.48 10.83
CA THR A 189 -0.40 -9.90 12.24
C THR A 189 0.71 -10.91 12.52
N LYS A 190 0.81 -11.95 11.68
CA LYS A 190 1.84 -13.00 11.79
C LYS A 190 3.25 -12.43 11.62
N ARG A 191 3.42 -11.55 10.61
CA ARG A 191 4.73 -10.96 10.31
C ARG A 191 5.20 -10.02 11.40
N LEU A 192 4.33 -9.12 11.89
CA LEU A 192 4.64 -8.23 13.00
C LEU A 192 5.06 -9.01 14.25
N ARG A 193 4.33 -10.08 14.59
CA ARG A 193 4.69 -10.90 15.75
C ARG A 193 6.04 -11.61 15.55
N ALA A 194 6.33 -12.11 14.37
CA ALA A 194 7.63 -12.71 14.05
C ALA A 194 8.79 -11.71 14.17
N GLN A 195 8.54 -10.42 13.96
CA GLN A 195 9.50 -9.32 14.19
C GLN A 195 9.59 -8.88 15.65
N GLY A 196 8.88 -9.55 16.57
CA GLY A 196 8.94 -9.26 18.01
C GLY A 196 7.94 -8.19 18.48
N VAL A 197 7.01 -7.73 17.65
CA VAL A 197 5.91 -6.84 18.06
C VAL A 197 5.02 -7.60 19.07
N GLU A 198 4.60 -6.91 20.13
CA GLU A 198 3.78 -7.46 21.20
C GLU A 198 2.35 -6.89 21.19
N GLU A 199 2.19 -5.67 20.70
CA GLU A 199 0.89 -5.02 20.59
C GLU A 199 0.69 -4.34 19.24
N MET A 200 -0.52 -4.49 18.69
CA MET A 200 -0.97 -3.79 17.49
C MET A 200 -2.24 -3.01 17.81
N VAL A 201 -2.27 -1.72 17.48
CA VAL A 201 -3.47 -0.89 17.65
C VAL A 201 -4.01 -0.52 16.29
N ILE A 202 -5.26 -0.89 16.03
CA ILE A 202 -5.93 -0.66 14.74
C ILE A 202 -6.90 0.51 14.86
N GLY A 203 -6.78 1.48 13.95
CA GLY A 203 -7.81 2.47 13.64
C GLY A 203 -8.42 2.18 12.29
N MET A 204 -9.74 2.17 12.19
CA MET A 204 -10.37 1.92 10.89
C MET A 204 -11.73 2.59 10.76
N ALA A 205 -12.11 2.89 9.52
CA ALA A 205 -13.43 3.32 9.14
C ALA A 205 -14.48 2.19 9.31
N HIS A 206 -15.71 2.44 8.87
CA HIS A 206 -16.82 1.48 9.03
C HIS A 206 -16.70 0.26 8.09
N ARG A 207 -16.19 0.47 6.86
CA ARG A 207 -16.16 -0.58 5.84
C ARG A 207 -15.25 -1.73 6.24
N GLY A 208 -15.82 -2.95 6.22
CA GLY A 208 -15.10 -4.15 6.61
C GLY A 208 -14.93 -4.35 8.11
N ARG A 209 -15.39 -3.39 8.96
CA ARG A 209 -15.17 -3.47 10.40
C ARG A 209 -15.77 -4.71 11.05
N LEU A 210 -16.98 -5.10 10.63
CA LEU A 210 -17.62 -6.31 11.16
C LEU A 210 -16.84 -7.58 10.81
N ASN A 211 -16.25 -7.60 9.62
CA ASN A 211 -15.41 -8.68 9.16
C ASN A 211 -14.08 -8.76 9.94
N VAL A 212 -13.45 -7.62 10.18
CA VAL A 212 -12.26 -7.51 11.05
C VAL A 212 -12.56 -8.00 12.48
N LEU A 213 -13.71 -7.62 13.06
CA LEU A 213 -14.12 -8.07 14.39
C LEU A 213 -14.22 -9.59 14.48
N VAL A 214 -14.86 -10.24 13.49
CA VAL A 214 -15.10 -11.69 13.51
C VAL A 214 -13.87 -12.47 13.03
N ASN A 215 -13.37 -12.17 11.83
CA ASN A 215 -12.39 -13.03 11.13
C ASN A 215 -10.92 -12.70 11.45
N LEU A 216 -10.64 -11.53 12.02
CA LEU A 216 -9.31 -11.21 12.53
C LEU A 216 -9.25 -11.27 14.06
N LEU A 217 -10.17 -10.58 14.75
CA LEU A 217 -10.13 -10.42 16.20
C LEU A 217 -10.87 -11.54 16.96
N ASN A 218 -11.44 -12.51 16.26
CA ASN A 218 -12.14 -13.67 16.82
C ASN A 218 -13.32 -13.29 17.74
N LYS A 219 -14.00 -12.15 17.45
CA LYS A 219 -15.26 -11.84 18.14
C LYS A 219 -16.29 -12.92 17.77
N ASP A 220 -16.99 -13.44 18.78
CA ASP A 220 -18.02 -14.44 18.57
C ASP A 220 -19.12 -13.93 17.62
N PRO A 221 -19.35 -14.57 16.47
CA PRO A 221 -20.41 -14.21 15.54
C PRO A 221 -21.80 -14.17 16.19
N ALA A 222 -22.08 -15.01 17.19
CA ALA A 222 -23.36 -15.02 17.89
C ALA A 222 -23.62 -13.70 18.62
N GLN A 223 -22.59 -13.08 19.20
CA GLN A 223 -22.71 -11.75 19.82
C GLN A 223 -23.02 -10.69 18.76
N LEU A 224 -22.35 -10.72 17.62
CA LEU A 224 -22.61 -9.80 16.52
C LEU A 224 -24.05 -9.96 16.00
N PHE A 225 -24.53 -11.18 15.83
CA PHE A 225 -25.90 -11.46 15.35
C PHE A 225 -26.96 -10.99 16.36
N ALA A 226 -26.72 -11.17 17.66
CA ALA A 226 -27.60 -10.65 18.72
C ALA A 226 -27.74 -9.10 18.65
N GLU A 227 -26.65 -8.40 18.32
CA GLU A 227 -26.67 -6.95 18.09
C GLU A 227 -27.52 -6.57 16.85
N PHE A 228 -27.48 -7.38 15.77
CA PHE A 228 -28.35 -7.19 14.60
C PHE A 228 -29.83 -7.43 14.91
N GLU A 229 -30.14 -8.33 15.83
CA GLU A 229 -31.50 -8.68 16.26
C GLU A 229 -32.04 -7.75 17.37
N GLY A 230 -31.25 -6.76 17.80
CA GLY A 230 -31.64 -5.85 18.87
C GLY A 230 -31.70 -6.48 20.26
N LYS A 231 -31.15 -7.69 20.41
CA LYS A 231 -31.01 -8.39 21.68
C LYS A 231 -29.75 -7.90 22.38
N GLN A 232 -29.85 -6.74 23.07
CA GLN A 232 -28.72 -6.23 23.86
C GLN A 232 -28.53 -7.12 25.10
N THR A 233 -27.28 -7.52 25.35
CA THR A 233 -26.88 -8.12 26.63
C THR A 233 -27.01 -7.03 27.72
N ILE A 234 -27.73 -7.35 28.81
CA ILE A 234 -27.90 -6.50 29.99
C ILE A 234 -26.51 -6.10 30.50
N GLY A 235 -26.16 -4.82 30.44
CA GLY A 235 -24.88 -4.28 30.93
C GLY A 235 -24.05 -3.50 29.93
N SER A 236 -24.33 -3.52 28.63
CA SER A 236 -23.74 -2.60 27.66
C SER A 236 -24.48 -1.26 27.74
N GLY A 237 -23.75 -0.19 28.10
CA GLY A 237 -24.26 1.18 28.12
C GLY A 237 -24.95 1.59 26.82
N SER A 238 -25.65 2.71 26.86
CA SER A 238 -26.54 3.22 25.80
C SER A 238 -25.99 3.01 24.38
N GLY A 239 -26.66 2.19 23.62
CA GLY A 239 -26.79 1.99 22.20
C GLY A 239 -25.92 2.71 21.22
N ASP A 240 -24.58 2.51 21.26
CA ASP A 240 -23.77 2.87 20.12
C ASP A 240 -23.98 1.84 18.98
N VAL A 241 -23.79 2.30 17.74
CA VAL A 241 -24.04 1.45 16.58
C VAL A 241 -22.92 0.42 16.43
N LYS A 242 -23.29 -0.80 16.05
CA LYS A 242 -22.40 -1.98 15.95
C LYS A 242 -21.10 -1.76 15.17
N TYR A 243 -21.08 -0.84 14.21
CA TYR A 243 -19.90 -0.52 13.41
C TYR A 243 -19.02 0.60 13.99
N HIS A 244 -19.31 1.09 15.21
CA HIS A 244 -18.43 1.98 15.98
C HIS A 244 -17.64 1.24 17.06
N MET A 245 -18.06 0.02 17.40
CA MET A 245 -17.50 -0.70 18.54
C MET A 245 -16.02 -1.01 18.39
N GLY A 246 -15.28 -0.76 19.48
CA GLY A 246 -13.92 -1.26 19.67
C GLY A 246 -13.93 -2.69 20.18
N TYR A 247 -12.78 -3.36 20.07
CA TYR A 247 -12.59 -4.71 20.55
C TYR A 247 -11.09 -4.98 20.77
N SER A 248 -10.75 -5.87 21.69
CA SER A 248 -9.37 -6.33 21.81
C SER A 248 -9.32 -7.81 22.08
N SER A 249 -8.31 -8.48 21.55
CA SER A 249 -8.07 -9.89 21.75
C SER A 249 -6.57 -10.21 21.63
N ASN A 250 -6.17 -11.36 22.15
CA ASN A 250 -4.87 -11.93 21.90
C ASN A 250 -4.98 -12.90 20.74
N LEU A 251 -4.19 -12.69 19.71
CA LEU A 251 -4.15 -13.54 18.53
C LEU A 251 -2.95 -14.46 18.60
N GLU A 252 -3.20 -15.76 18.58
CA GLU A 252 -2.15 -16.76 18.53
C GLU A 252 -1.57 -16.85 17.13
N THR A 253 -0.25 -16.75 17.04
CA THR A 253 0.53 -16.88 15.80
C THR A 253 1.63 -17.93 15.98
N PRO A 254 2.24 -18.42 14.89
CA PRO A 254 3.38 -19.33 15.00
C PRO A 254 4.56 -18.78 15.82
N ALA A 255 4.69 -17.45 15.91
CA ALA A 255 5.74 -16.77 16.68
C ALA A 255 5.29 -16.35 18.10
N GLY A 256 4.12 -16.80 18.54
CA GLY A 256 3.55 -16.49 19.85
C GLY A 256 2.35 -15.55 19.79
N SER A 257 1.86 -15.15 20.95
CA SER A 257 0.66 -14.29 21.08
C SER A 257 0.94 -12.83 20.76
N LEU A 258 0.06 -12.19 19.99
CA LEU A 258 0.04 -10.75 19.71
C LEU A 258 -1.24 -10.14 20.28
N HIS A 259 -1.11 -9.13 21.13
CA HIS A 259 -2.26 -8.35 21.57
C HIS A 259 -2.72 -7.37 20.49
N VAL A 260 -3.97 -7.47 20.06
CA VAL A 260 -4.54 -6.56 19.05
C VAL A 260 -5.72 -5.81 19.62
N ALA A 261 -5.68 -4.47 19.51
CA ALA A 261 -6.74 -3.59 19.95
C ALA A 261 -7.30 -2.79 18.76
N LEU A 262 -8.58 -2.97 18.48
CA LEU A 262 -9.33 -2.15 17.54
C LEU A 262 -9.97 -0.98 18.30
N ALA A 263 -9.58 0.25 18.00
CA ALA A 263 -10.11 1.43 18.62
C ALA A 263 -11.60 1.65 18.29
N TYR A 264 -12.34 2.27 19.22
CA TYR A 264 -13.68 2.76 18.92
C TYR A 264 -13.62 3.81 17.80
N ASN A 265 -14.63 3.84 16.94
CA ASN A 265 -14.70 4.73 15.80
C ASN A 265 -16.00 5.54 15.83
N PRO A 266 -15.97 6.89 15.72
CA PRO A 266 -17.18 7.68 15.60
C PRO A 266 -17.66 7.77 14.14
N SER A 267 -18.79 8.46 13.92
CA SER A 267 -19.31 8.70 12.56
C SER A 267 -18.43 9.65 11.73
N HIS A 268 -17.60 10.46 12.37
CA HIS A 268 -16.65 11.34 11.69
C HIS A 268 -15.47 10.49 11.15
N LEU A 269 -15.40 10.35 9.85
CA LEU A 269 -14.38 9.55 9.19
C LEU A 269 -12.98 10.08 9.49
N GLU A 270 -12.01 9.16 9.63
CA GLU A 270 -10.57 9.42 9.83
C GLU A 270 -10.18 10.07 11.16
N ILE A 271 -11.13 10.58 11.96
CA ILE A 271 -10.82 11.24 13.25
C ILE A 271 -10.20 10.26 14.27
N VAL A 272 -10.39 8.96 14.08
CA VAL A 272 -9.79 7.92 14.91
C VAL A 272 -8.25 7.82 14.71
N ASN A 273 -7.73 8.28 13.59
CA ASN A 273 -6.32 8.12 13.22
C ASN A 273 -5.37 8.76 14.24
N PRO A 274 -5.46 10.07 14.55
CA PRO A 274 -4.60 10.67 15.57
C PRO A 274 -4.87 10.09 16.98
N VAL A 275 -6.07 9.61 17.27
CA VAL A 275 -6.39 8.94 18.53
C VAL A 275 -5.62 7.63 18.66
N VAL A 276 -5.57 6.82 17.60
CA VAL A 276 -4.78 5.57 17.56
C VAL A 276 -3.29 5.86 17.71
N LEU A 277 -2.76 6.87 17.02
CA LEU A 277 -1.35 7.23 17.17
C LEU A 277 -1.03 7.68 18.61
N GLY A 278 -1.93 8.42 19.25
CA GLY A 278 -1.80 8.75 20.68
C GLY A 278 -1.81 7.52 21.58
N GLN A 279 -2.68 6.53 21.30
CA GLN A 279 -2.71 5.26 22.02
C GLN A 279 -1.42 4.45 21.82
N VAL A 280 -0.91 4.38 20.58
CA VAL A 280 0.36 3.73 20.27
C VAL A 280 1.50 4.38 21.05
N ARG A 281 1.61 5.71 20.97
CA ARG A 281 2.65 6.46 21.68
C ARG A 281 2.62 6.22 23.18
N ALA A 282 1.45 6.31 23.81
CA ALA A 282 1.32 6.06 25.25
C ALA A 282 1.71 4.63 25.66
N ARG A 283 1.41 3.64 24.81
CA ARG A 283 1.82 2.24 25.05
C ARG A 283 3.32 2.05 24.85
N GLN A 284 3.90 2.71 23.84
CA GLN A 284 5.35 2.71 23.61
C GLN A 284 6.11 3.32 24.78
N GLU A 285 5.68 4.44 25.32
CA GLU A 285 6.32 5.10 26.47
C GLU A 285 6.31 4.23 27.73
N ARG A 286 5.24 3.47 27.97
CA ARG A 286 5.19 2.52 29.09
C ARG A 286 6.18 1.37 28.96
N ARG A 287 6.67 1.06 27.75
CA ARG A 287 7.64 0.00 27.46
C ARG A 287 9.08 0.50 27.41
N GLY A 288 9.31 1.81 27.53
CA GLY A 288 10.64 2.42 27.52
C GLY A 288 11.29 2.41 26.13
N GLU A 289 12.61 2.22 26.07
CA GLU A 289 13.42 2.37 24.86
C GLU A 289 12.98 1.46 23.71
N ASP A 290 12.55 0.25 23.99
CA ASP A 290 12.08 -0.72 22.98
C ASP A 290 10.64 -0.49 22.50
N GLY A 291 9.95 0.51 23.03
CA GLY A 291 8.53 0.71 22.81
C GLY A 291 8.12 0.78 21.33
N GLN A 292 8.90 1.46 20.49
CA GLN A 292 8.63 1.54 19.06
C GLN A 292 8.78 0.21 18.32
N ALA A 293 9.63 -0.69 18.81
CA ALA A 293 9.75 -2.03 18.26
C ALA A 293 8.61 -2.96 18.71
N LYS A 294 8.02 -2.70 19.87
CA LYS A 294 7.02 -3.57 20.52
C LYS A 294 5.58 -3.21 20.25
N VAL A 295 5.29 -1.95 19.90
CA VAL A 295 3.92 -1.47 19.68
C VAL A 295 3.81 -0.79 18.33
N VAL A 296 2.83 -1.22 17.50
CA VAL A 296 2.64 -0.75 16.12
C VAL A 296 1.23 -0.22 15.92
N GLY A 297 1.13 0.90 15.18
CA GLY A 297 -0.14 1.44 14.70
C GLY A 297 -0.46 0.93 13.30
N VAL A 298 -1.72 0.56 13.08
CA VAL A 298 -2.27 0.21 11.77
C VAL A 298 -3.51 1.05 11.52
N LEU A 299 -3.54 1.79 10.43
CA LEU A 299 -4.67 2.63 10.05
C LEU A 299 -5.28 2.11 8.75
N ILE A 300 -6.58 1.82 8.77
CA ILE A 300 -7.32 1.30 7.61
C ILE A 300 -8.30 2.38 7.14
N HIS A 301 -8.07 2.86 5.93
CA HIS A 301 -8.76 4.00 5.33
C HIS A 301 -9.74 3.59 4.23
N GLY A 302 -10.73 4.44 3.96
CA GLY A 302 -11.41 4.46 2.68
C GLY A 302 -10.75 5.49 1.76
N ASP A 303 -10.71 5.22 0.46
CA ASP A 303 -10.00 6.02 -0.53
C ASP A 303 -10.40 7.50 -0.55
N SER A 304 -11.68 7.79 -0.59
CA SER A 304 -12.17 9.17 -0.62
C SER A 304 -11.94 9.92 0.69
N ALA A 305 -12.02 9.23 1.82
CA ALA A 305 -11.79 9.84 3.13
C ALA A 305 -10.29 10.13 3.34
N LEU A 306 -9.40 9.24 2.91
CA LEU A 306 -7.96 9.45 3.00
C LEU A 306 -7.53 10.72 2.27
N GLY A 307 -7.91 10.85 1.00
CA GLY A 307 -7.50 11.99 0.17
C GLY A 307 -8.25 13.29 0.45
N GLY A 308 -9.43 13.23 1.10
CA GLY A 308 -10.34 14.38 1.22
C GLY A 308 -10.42 15.05 2.58
N LEU A 309 -9.91 14.44 3.65
CA LEU A 309 -10.09 14.95 5.01
C LEU A 309 -8.79 15.51 5.60
N GLY A 310 -8.80 16.79 6.00
CA GLY A 310 -7.65 17.50 6.54
C GLY A 310 -7.02 16.88 7.81
N VAL A 311 -7.77 16.08 8.58
CA VAL A 311 -7.23 15.34 9.71
C VAL A 311 -6.12 14.37 9.31
N ASN A 312 -6.19 13.79 8.11
CA ASN A 312 -5.15 12.90 7.59
C ASN A 312 -3.87 13.67 7.29
N GLN A 313 -3.99 14.83 6.65
CA GLN A 313 -2.84 15.71 6.42
C GLN A 313 -2.14 16.07 7.74
N THR A 314 -2.89 16.39 8.78
CA THR A 314 -2.34 16.67 10.11
C THR A 314 -1.67 15.42 10.71
N THR A 315 -2.32 14.26 10.60
CA THR A 315 -1.79 12.99 11.10
C THR A 315 -0.44 12.64 10.45
N PHE A 316 -0.34 12.77 9.12
CA PHE A 316 0.92 12.56 8.42
C PHE A 316 1.99 13.57 8.84
N ASN A 317 1.65 14.86 8.97
CA ASN A 317 2.60 15.87 9.42
C ASN A 317 3.16 15.60 10.82
N LEU A 318 2.41 14.93 11.69
CA LEU A 318 2.85 14.57 13.04
C LEU A 318 3.70 13.30 13.08
N SER A 319 3.60 12.43 12.07
CA SER A 319 4.12 11.06 12.09
C SER A 319 5.61 10.93 12.37
N GLN A 320 6.43 11.91 11.94
CA GLN A 320 7.89 11.93 12.10
C GLN A 320 8.38 13.02 13.06
N THR A 321 7.47 13.74 13.71
CA THR A 321 7.87 14.78 14.67
C THR A 321 8.34 14.14 15.98
N GLN A 322 9.31 14.77 16.65
CA GLN A 322 9.92 14.23 17.86
C GLN A 322 8.91 13.95 18.97
N GLY A 323 7.90 14.82 19.15
CA GLY A 323 6.90 14.68 20.21
C GLY A 323 5.79 13.67 19.92
N TYR A 324 5.49 13.39 18.64
CA TYR A 324 4.31 12.60 18.24
C TYR A 324 4.66 11.35 17.45
N GLY A 325 5.89 11.22 16.95
CA GLY A 325 6.32 10.06 16.15
C GLY A 325 6.16 8.74 16.88
N THR A 326 5.66 7.73 16.17
CA THR A 326 5.37 6.38 16.69
C THR A 326 6.29 5.30 16.09
N GLY A 327 7.33 5.71 15.37
CA GLY A 327 8.25 4.77 14.70
C GLY A 327 7.57 4.05 13.53
N GLY A 328 6.79 4.77 12.74
CA GLY A 328 6.15 4.32 11.52
C GLY A 328 4.79 3.64 11.75
N THR A 329 3.84 4.02 10.92
CA THR A 329 2.47 3.50 10.87
C THR A 329 2.26 2.76 9.56
N LEU A 330 1.54 1.64 9.60
CA LEU A 330 1.12 0.90 8.43
C LEU A 330 -0.27 1.41 8.01
N HIS A 331 -0.35 2.04 6.83
CA HIS A 331 -1.59 2.57 6.29
C HIS A 331 -2.12 1.63 5.21
N LEU A 332 -3.33 1.13 5.38
CA LEU A 332 -4.03 0.29 4.41
C LEU A 332 -5.22 1.06 3.86
N VAL A 333 -5.36 1.12 2.56
CA VAL A 333 -6.51 1.75 1.91
C VAL A 333 -7.38 0.67 1.28
N ILE A 334 -8.62 0.56 1.73
CA ILE A 334 -9.64 -0.23 1.04
C ILE A 334 -10.22 0.67 -0.04
N ASN A 335 -9.59 0.62 -1.22
CA ASN A 335 -9.90 1.50 -2.34
C ASN A 335 -10.93 0.88 -3.26
N ASN A 336 -12.19 1.08 -2.97
CA ASN A 336 -13.27 0.58 -3.81
C ASN A 336 -13.62 1.53 -4.99
N GLN A 337 -12.82 2.55 -5.22
CA GLN A 337 -12.88 3.47 -6.35
C GLN A 337 -14.21 4.27 -6.44
N ILE A 338 -14.94 4.39 -5.32
CA ILE A 338 -16.20 5.12 -5.27
C ILE A 338 -16.25 6.01 -4.02
N GLY A 339 -16.39 7.31 -4.21
CA GLY A 339 -16.54 8.30 -3.13
C GLY A 339 -17.99 8.53 -2.75
N PHE A 340 -18.53 7.75 -1.80
CA PHE A 340 -19.92 7.82 -1.35
C PHE A 340 -20.92 7.71 -2.51
N THR A 341 -21.32 8.84 -3.12
CA THR A 341 -22.20 8.91 -4.31
C THR A 341 -21.46 9.30 -5.58
N THR A 342 -20.17 9.64 -5.51
CA THR A 342 -19.34 10.04 -6.63
C THR A 342 -18.62 8.83 -7.21
N SER A 343 -18.87 8.52 -8.49
CA SER A 343 -18.33 7.34 -9.16
C SER A 343 -17.23 7.67 -10.19
N ARG A 344 -17.14 8.92 -10.64
CA ARG A 344 -16.13 9.32 -11.63
C ARG A 344 -14.89 9.82 -10.89
N LEU A 345 -13.72 9.28 -11.21
CA LEU A 345 -12.45 9.67 -10.60
C LEU A 345 -12.16 11.16 -10.74
N GLN A 346 -12.46 11.75 -11.90
CA GLN A 346 -12.29 13.19 -12.18
C GLN A 346 -13.16 14.12 -11.32
N ASP A 347 -14.25 13.58 -10.75
CA ASP A 347 -15.18 14.35 -9.91
C ASP A 347 -14.84 14.16 -8.40
N MET A 348 -13.94 13.23 -8.08
CA MET A 348 -13.59 12.90 -6.69
C MET A 348 -12.44 13.75 -6.14
N ARG A 349 -11.39 13.93 -6.93
CA ARG A 349 -10.16 14.61 -6.50
C ARG A 349 -9.32 15.06 -7.69
N SER A 350 -8.47 16.06 -7.45
CA SER A 350 -7.53 16.57 -8.45
C SER A 350 -6.27 15.70 -8.59
N SER A 351 -5.88 14.98 -7.52
CA SER A 351 -4.76 14.06 -7.56
C SER A 351 -5.11 12.76 -8.29
N ARG A 352 -4.13 12.09 -8.86
CA ARG A 352 -4.33 10.80 -9.53
C ARG A 352 -4.78 9.72 -8.54
N TYR A 353 -4.08 9.62 -7.42
CA TYR A 353 -4.35 8.60 -6.40
C TYR A 353 -4.82 9.26 -5.10
N CYS A 354 -5.61 8.53 -4.34
CA CYS A 354 -6.03 8.97 -2.99
C CYS A 354 -4.84 9.00 -2.02
N THR A 355 -3.80 8.27 -2.33
CA THR A 355 -2.57 8.12 -1.56
C THR A 355 -1.55 9.23 -1.80
N ASP A 356 -1.78 10.14 -2.74
CA ASP A 356 -0.85 11.24 -3.05
C ASP A 356 -0.54 12.13 -1.84
N ILE A 357 -1.41 12.18 -0.84
CA ILE A 357 -1.20 12.88 0.43
C ILE A 357 0.04 12.36 1.20
N ALA A 358 0.42 11.11 1.03
CA ALA A 358 1.57 10.50 1.70
C ALA A 358 2.92 11.00 1.14
N LYS A 359 2.91 11.51 -0.07
CA LYS A 359 4.12 12.06 -0.72
C LYS A 359 4.71 13.23 0.07
N MET A 360 3.88 13.98 0.81
CA MET A 360 4.36 15.11 1.60
C MET A 360 5.26 14.73 2.78
N VAL A 361 5.23 13.48 3.23
CA VAL A 361 6.09 12.95 4.28
C VAL A 361 7.08 11.89 3.76
N ALA A 362 7.23 11.83 2.45
CA ALA A 362 8.07 10.87 1.75
C ALA A 362 7.84 9.42 2.20
N ALA A 363 6.57 9.01 2.36
CA ALA A 363 6.21 7.63 2.64
C ALA A 363 6.08 6.84 1.33
N PRO A 364 6.66 5.62 1.20
CA PRO A 364 6.47 4.79 0.03
C PRO A 364 5.01 4.43 -0.18
N ILE A 365 4.58 4.38 -1.44
CA ILE A 365 3.21 4.02 -1.81
C ILE A 365 3.26 2.76 -2.66
N ILE A 366 2.46 1.77 -2.28
CA ILE A 366 2.30 0.51 -3.00
C ILE A 366 0.84 0.37 -3.39
N HIS A 367 0.57 0.20 -4.67
CA HIS A 367 -0.76 -0.14 -5.18
C HIS A 367 -0.81 -1.63 -5.48
N VAL A 368 -1.90 -2.28 -5.15
CA VAL A 368 -2.07 -3.71 -5.42
C VAL A 368 -3.50 -4.01 -5.85
N ASN A 369 -3.65 -4.88 -6.84
CA ASN A 369 -4.94 -5.41 -7.25
C ASN A 369 -5.51 -6.29 -6.13
N GLY A 370 -6.67 -5.90 -5.59
CA GLY A 370 -7.32 -6.60 -4.48
C GLY A 370 -7.77 -8.02 -4.79
N ASP A 371 -7.93 -8.40 -6.05
CA ASP A 371 -8.27 -9.77 -6.45
C ASP A 371 -7.05 -10.70 -6.53
N ASP A 372 -5.83 -10.15 -6.51
CA ASP A 372 -4.60 -10.92 -6.39
C ASP A 372 -4.20 -11.06 -4.91
N VAL A 373 -4.75 -12.06 -4.23
CA VAL A 373 -4.57 -12.27 -2.78
C VAL A 373 -3.10 -12.50 -2.42
N ASP A 374 -2.35 -13.19 -3.30
CA ASP A 374 -0.93 -13.46 -3.05
C ASP A 374 -0.11 -12.17 -3.15
N ALA A 375 -0.37 -11.34 -4.15
CA ALA A 375 0.23 -10.02 -4.28
C ALA A 375 -0.10 -9.12 -3.07
N VAL A 376 -1.36 -9.11 -2.63
CA VAL A 376 -1.79 -8.36 -1.44
C VAL A 376 -1.02 -8.82 -0.19
N CYS A 377 -0.86 -10.11 0.03
CA CYS A 377 -0.10 -10.63 1.17
C CYS A 377 1.40 -10.29 1.07
N GLN A 378 2.01 -10.37 -0.12
CA GLN A 378 3.41 -10.02 -0.35
C GLN A 378 3.70 -8.54 -0.03
N VAL A 379 2.83 -7.62 -0.45
CA VAL A 379 3.02 -6.20 -0.13
C VAL A 379 2.85 -5.91 1.36
N MET A 380 2.04 -6.70 2.09
CA MET A 380 1.97 -6.62 3.55
C MET A 380 3.29 -7.04 4.22
N GLU A 381 3.91 -8.10 3.73
CA GLU A 381 5.22 -8.54 4.23
C GLU A 381 6.28 -7.46 4.00
N LEU A 382 6.34 -6.90 2.79
CA LEU A 382 7.25 -5.80 2.45
C LEU A 382 7.01 -4.57 3.34
N ALA A 383 5.75 -4.22 3.61
CA ALA A 383 5.39 -3.10 4.47
C ALA A 383 5.85 -3.31 5.93
N CYS A 384 5.72 -4.53 6.46
CA CYS A 384 6.23 -4.87 7.78
C CYS A 384 7.76 -4.74 7.85
N GLU A 385 8.47 -5.23 6.82
CA GLU A 385 9.93 -5.12 6.75
C GLU A 385 10.38 -3.66 6.64
N TRP A 386 9.72 -2.87 5.82
CA TRP A 386 9.99 -1.43 5.71
C TRP A 386 9.86 -0.73 7.05
N ARG A 387 8.71 -0.88 7.70
CA ARG A 387 8.45 -0.26 9.01
C ARG A 387 9.45 -0.70 10.06
N ASP A 388 9.82 -1.97 10.08
CA ASP A 388 10.80 -2.51 11.03
C ASP A 388 12.21 -1.96 10.79
N THR A 389 12.61 -1.82 9.53
CA THR A 389 13.93 -1.32 9.13
C THR A 389 14.08 0.19 9.36
N PHE A 390 13.12 0.98 8.88
CA PHE A 390 13.26 2.44 8.80
C PHE A 390 12.45 3.20 9.84
N ARG A 391 11.55 2.55 10.55
CA ARG A 391 10.63 3.20 11.51
C ARG A 391 9.85 4.36 10.90
N ARG A 392 9.41 4.21 9.65
CA ARG A 392 8.67 5.20 8.88
C ARG A 392 7.35 4.64 8.37
N ASP A 393 6.43 5.56 8.05
CA ASP A 393 5.13 5.22 7.48
C ASP A 393 5.29 4.59 6.09
N ILE A 394 4.33 3.74 5.73
CA ILE A 394 4.17 3.17 4.39
C ILE A 394 2.69 3.02 4.09
N ILE A 395 2.30 3.21 2.84
CA ILE A 395 0.90 3.12 2.43
C ILE A 395 0.71 2.01 1.40
N ILE A 396 -0.28 1.16 1.66
CA ILE A 396 -0.72 0.09 0.78
C ILE A 396 -2.13 0.42 0.29
N ASP A 397 -2.29 0.61 -1.00
CA ASP A 397 -3.55 0.90 -1.68
C ASP A 397 -4.09 -0.40 -2.31
N ILE A 398 -5.04 -1.04 -1.62
CA ILE A 398 -5.70 -2.26 -2.10
C ILE A 398 -6.82 -1.82 -3.04
N CYS A 399 -6.53 -1.81 -4.34
CA CYS A 399 -7.49 -1.47 -5.38
C CYS A 399 -8.53 -2.59 -5.49
N CYS A 400 -9.75 -2.30 -5.09
CA CYS A 400 -10.85 -3.23 -5.06
C CYS A 400 -12.13 -2.60 -5.67
N PHE A 401 -13.27 -3.22 -5.48
CA PHE A 401 -14.55 -2.70 -5.95
C PHE A 401 -15.62 -2.80 -4.85
N ARG A 402 -16.76 -2.22 -5.09
CA ARG A 402 -17.91 -2.31 -4.16
C ARG A 402 -19.04 -3.10 -4.81
N LYS A 403 -19.28 -4.32 -4.33
CA LYS A 403 -20.32 -5.20 -4.83
C LYS A 403 -21.72 -4.75 -4.42
N HIS A 404 -21.89 -4.33 -3.17
CA HIS A 404 -23.18 -3.87 -2.65
C HIS A 404 -23.07 -2.53 -1.94
N SER A 405 -24.10 -1.67 -2.08
CA SER A 405 -24.10 -0.39 -1.39
C SER A 405 -24.45 -0.59 0.09
N GLY A 406 -23.61 -0.09 0.99
CA GLY A 406 -23.87 -0.13 2.43
C GLY A 406 -24.87 0.92 2.93
N CYS A 407 -25.42 1.76 2.04
CA CYS A 407 -26.32 2.86 2.37
C CYS A 407 -27.63 2.70 1.62
N SER A 408 -28.77 2.66 2.33
CA SER A 408 -30.15 2.77 1.88
C SER A 408 -30.54 2.14 0.53
N PRO A 409 -31.70 1.47 0.45
CA PRO A 409 -32.25 0.90 -0.79
C PRO A 409 -32.40 1.90 -1.96
N TRP A 410 -32.43 3.18 -1.66
CA TRP A 410 -32.58 4.27 -2.66
C TRP A 410 -31.35 4.51 -3.52
N TYR A 411 -30.17 4.00 -3.12
CA TYR A 411 -28.91 4.15 -3.87
C TYR A 411 -28.44 2.84 -4.53
N ALA A 412 -29.26 1.80 -4.52
CA ALA A 412 -29.00 0.55 -5.22
C ALA A 412 -29.35 0.68 -6.72
N ARG A 413 -28.74 1.63 -7.42
CA ARG A 413 -28.62 1.49 -8.87
C ARG A 413 -27.30 0.77 -9.13
N PRO A 414 -27.28 -0.35 -9.87
CA PRO A 414 -26.06 -0.91 -10.38
C PRO A 414 -25.40 0.19 -11.24
N LEU A 415 -24.23 0.64 -10.81
CA LEU A 415 -23.39 1.52 -11.61
C LEU A 415 -22.63 0.62 -12.57
N TRP A 416 -23.23 0.40 -13.72
CA TRP A 416 -22.57 -0.13 -14.92
C TRP A 416 -21.89 1.03 -15.65
#